data_680011835180927d22677303ca3d7d33
#
_entry.id   680011835180927d22677303ca3d7d33
#
_cell.length_a   1.000
_cell.length_b   1.000
_cell.length_c   1.000
_cell.angle_alpha   90.00
_cell.angle_beta   90.00
_cell.angle_gamma   90.00
#
_symmetry.space_group_name_H-M   'P 1'
#
loop_
_entity.id
_entity.type
_entity.pdbx_description
1 polymer ?
#
loop_
_entity_poly.entity_id
_entity_poly.type
_entity_poly.pdbx_seq_one_letter_code
_entity_poly.pdbx_strand_id
1 'polypeptide(L)'
;MQPRGDNLARAPQPERRRIRVRGLVQGVGFRPHVFRCAARFGVTGFVGNGPEGVVIEAQGEAIDAFLAALQEQAPPLARIDSLIQASLALVDESSFAIAATVAGAAAGAAIPADTALCDACLAELFTPGDRRYLHPFIACCDCGPRFTMTRRLPYDRDTTSMADFALCPTCEDEYSDPLSRRFHAEPVACHDCGPRLSQSIATVAGALRAGQIVAIKGIGGYHLACDARDDAAVNRLRSRKHRDGKPFAVMVLNTASAGRYVQLPDGATAMLQSRERPVVVLPARTGNHTLSPALSPGLSTLGLMLPYTAVHYLLFHALLDAPTGQQWLQQDHGLALVMTSANLSGDPLIIDPADAQTRLAGIADVILHHDREIAARADDSVVRVSAGATHIIRRARGYTPHAIKLAGGGPRVLACLLYTSPSPRD
;
A
#
# COMPACT_ATOMS: atom_id res chain seq x y z
N MET A 1 36.88 -57.71 14.11
CA MET A 1 36.27 -56.76 15.04
C MET A 1 36.84 -55.39 14.72
N GLN A 2 36.17 -54.60 13.87
CA GLN A 2 36.59 -53.25 13.54
C GLN A 2 35.90 -52.29 14.51
N PRO A 3 36.55 -51.23 14.99
CA PRO A 3 35.92 -50.27 15.87
C PRO A 3 34.96 -49.40 15.07
N ARG A 4 33.72 -49.31 15.55
CA ARG A 4 32.73 -48.32 15.09
C ARG A 4 33.26 -46.94 15.43
N GLY A 5 33.53 -46.16 14.40
CA GLY A 5 33.86 -44.75 14.58
C GLY A 5 32.62 -43.99 15.12
N ASP A 6 32.75 -43.49 16.33
CA ASP A 6 31.84 -42.54 16.95
C ASP A 6 31.80 -41.28 16.09
N ASN A 7 30.72 -41.12 15.38
CA ASN A 7 30.39 -39.86 14.69
C ASN A 7 29.83 -38.89 15.76
N LEU A 8 30.69 -38.39 16.64
CA LEU A 8 30.39 -37.32 17.56
C LEU A 8 30.11 -36.09 16.68
N ALA A 9 28.85 -35.71 16.57
CA ALA A 9 28.47 -34.44 15.95
C ALA A 9 29.30 -33.32 16.60
N ARG A 10 30.18 -32.72 15.82
CA ARG A 10 31.07 -31.63 16.25
C ARG A 10 30.13 -30.48 16.71
N ALA A 11 30.36 -30.02 17.94
CA ALA A 11 29.61 -28.86 18.44
C ALA A 11 29.69 -27.71 17.42
N PRO A 12 28.58 -26.99 17.15
CA PRO A 12 28.60 -25.90 16.20
C PRO A 12 29.64 -24.86 16.61
N GLN A 13 30.58 -24.57 15.71
CA GLN A 13 31.58 -23.54 15.92
C GLN A 13 31.05 -22.21 15.39
N PRO A 14 31.36 -21.07 16.04
CA PRO A 14 30.93 -19.79 15.56
C PRO A 14 31.50 -19.52 14.16
N GLU A 15 30.66 -19.10 13.26
CA GLU A 15 31.01 -18.66 11.90
C GLU A 15 30.66 -17.20 11.71
N ARG A 16 31.38 -16.51 10.82
CA ARG A 16 30.98 -15.17 10.34
C ARG A 16 30.78 -15.22 8.85
N ARG A 17 29.61 -14.68 8.40
CA ARG A 17 29.27 -14.58 6.99
C ARG A 17 28.83 -13.17 6.63
N ARG A 18 29.24 -12.74 5.45
CA ARG A 18 28.62 -11.60 4.76
C ARG A 18 27.53 -12.12 3.84
N ILE A 19 26.32 -11.63 4.02
CA ILE A 19 25.14 -12.02 3.27
C ILE A 19 24.65 -10.79 2.48
N ARG A 20 24.49 -10.95 1.16
CA ARG A 20 23.87 -9.95 0.29
C ARG A 20 22.52 -10.45 -0.13
N VAL A 21 21.47 -9.70 0.21
CA VAL A 21 20.09 -10.03 -0.11
C VAL A 21 19.59 -9.05 -1.17
N ARG A 22 19.22 -9.58 -2.35
CA ARG A 22 18.64 -8.82 -3.45
C ARG A 22 17.15 -9.11 -3.56
N GLY A 23 16.39 -8.14 -4.04
CA GLY A 23 14.95 -8.23 -4.22
C GLY A 23 14.23 -7.01 -3.68
N LEU A 24 12.95 -7.16 -3.34
CA LEU A 24 12.18 -6.14 -2.64
C LEU A 24 12.42 -6.29 -1.13
N VAL A 25 13.50 -5.68 -0.63
CA VAL A 25 13.97 -5.82 0.76
C VAL A 25 14.21 -4.48 1.46
N GLN A 26 13.88 -3.36 0.80
CA GLN A 26 13.91 -2.03 1.41
C GLN A 26 12.48 -1.48 1.53
N GLY A 27 12.18 -0.72 2.59
CA GLY A 27 10.86 -0.15 2.85
C GLY A 27 9.75 -1.17 3.15
N VAL A 28 10.10 -2.40 3.45
CA VAL A 28 9.19 -3.55 3.67
C VAL A 28 9.40 -4.22 5.03
N GLY A 29 10.02 -3.53 5.98
CA GLY A 29 10.30 -4.07 7.31
C GLY A 29 11.40 -5.14 7.36
N PHE A 30 12.23 -5.28 6.32
CA PHE A 30 13.23 -6.35 6.24
C PHE A 30 14.39 -6.14 7.22
N ARG A 31 14.96 -4.93 7.36
CA ARG A 31 16.01 -4.64 8.35
C ARG A 31 15.56 -4.94 9.79
N PRO A 32 14.38 -4.47 10.24
CA PRO A 32 13.77 -4.88 11.51
C PRO A 32 13.62 -6.39 11.67
N HIS A 33 13.22 -7.09 10.62
CA HIS A 33 13.09 -8.55 10.63
C HIS A 33 14.43 -9.23 10.86
N VAL A 34 15.49 -8.82 10.14
CA VAL A 34 16.85 -9.33 10.32
C VAL A 34 17.31 -9.12 11.76
N PHE A 35 17.09 -7.92 12.32
CA PHE A 35 17.45 -7.60 13.70
C PHE A 35 16.76 -8.52 14.71
N ARG A 36 15.44 -8.73 14.58
CA ARG A 36 14.70 -9.66 15.45
C ARG A 36 15.16 -11.11 15.32
N CYS A 37 15.45 -11.55 14.10
CA CYS A 37 16.03 -12.88 13.88
C CYS A 37 17.40 -13.00 14.53
N ALA A 38 18.29 -12.01 14.40
CA ALA A 38 19.60 -12.02 15.02
C ALA A 38 19.49 -12.13 16.55
N ALA A 39 18.63 -11.34 17.18
CA ALA A 39 18.37 -11.43 18.62
C ALA A 39 17.85 -12.81 19.05
N ARG A 40 16.95 -13.41 18.27
CA ARG A 40 16.38 -14.74 18.55
C ARG A 40 17.41 -15.87 18.48
N PHE A 41 18.35 -15.80 17.55
CA PHE A 41 19.35 -16.85 17.32
C PHE A 41 20.70 -16.53 17.97
N GLY A 42 20.81 -15.46 18.76
CA GLY A 42 22.06 -15.07 19.41
C GLY A 42 23.18 -14.70 18.42
N VAL A 43 22.83 -14.14 17.28
CA VAL A 43 23.77 -13.74 16.23
C VAL A 43 24.19 -12.28 16.45
N THR A 44 25.51 -12.01 16.36
CA THR A 44 26.08 -10.65 16.41
C THR A 44 26.39 -10.14 15.00
N GLY A 45 26.56 -8.81 14.85
CA GLY A 45 26.87 -8.21 13.56
C GLY A 45 26.05 -6.98 13.22
N PHE A 46 25.73 -6.81 11.94
CA PHE A 46 24.91 -5.69 11.50
C PHE A 46 24.09 -6.01 10.24
N VAL A 47 23.03 -5.20 10.03
CA VAL A 47 22.29 -5.14 8.79
C VAL A 47 22.21 -3.69 8.30
N GLY A 48 22.46 -3.47 7.01
CA GLY A 48 22.38 -2.14 6.39
C GLY A 48 21.84 -2.19 4.96
N ASN A 49 21.33 -1.05 4.47
CA ASN A 49 21.02 -0.91 3.06
C ASN A 49 22.30 -0.74 2.25
N GLY A 50 22.39 -1.48 1.15
CA GLY A 50 23.49 -1.41 0.19
C GLY A 50 23.00 -1.05 -1.22
N PRO A 51 23.94 -0.88 -2.20
CA PRO A 51 23.64 -0.46 -3.56
C PRO A 51 22.65 -1.36 -4.30
N GLU A 52 22.66 -2.64 -3.98
CA GLU A 52 21.94 -3.68 -4.72
C GLU A 52 20.91 -4.41 -3.87
N GLY A 53 20.60 -3.90 -2.66
CA GLY A 53 19.67 -4.53 -1.73
C GLY A 53 20.07 -4.32 -0.27
N VAL A 54 20.11 -5.39 0.51
CA VAL A 54 20.50 -5.38 1.92
C VAL A 54 21.80 -6.16 2.10
N VAL A 55 22.72 -5.62 2.90
CA VAL A 55 23.96 -6.28 3.34
C VAL A 55 23.83 -6.61 4.82
N ILE A 56 24.15 -7.87 5.14
CA ILE A 56 24.18 -8.38 6.51
C ILE A 56 25.59 -8.95 6.73
N GLU A 57 26.23 -8.59 7.82
CA GLU A 57 27.33 -9.37 8.38
C GLU A 57 26.83 -9.98 9.67
N ALA A 58 26.99 -11.28 9.81
CA ALA A 58 26.41 -12.05 10.88
C ALA A 58 27.38 -13.07 11.40
N GLN A 59 27.55 -13.15 12.72
CA GLN A 59 28.46 -14.05 13.41
C GLN A 59 27.76 -14.79 14.54
N GLY A 60 27.92 -16.11 14.61
CA GLY A 60 27.37 -16.94 15.68
C GLY A 60 27.39 -18.43 15.36
N GLU A 61 26.96 -19.26 16.30
CA GLU A 61 26.90 -20.72 16.13
C GLU A 61 25.63 -21.13 15.33
N ALA A 62 24.56 -20.33 15.39
CA ALA A 62 23.26 -20.64 14.79
C ALA A 62 23.04 -19.93 13.43
N ILE A 63 24.10 -19.64 12.68
CA ILE A 63 24.04 -18.87 11.42
C ILE A 63 23.10 -19.53 10.40
N ASP A 64 23.11 -20.85 10.25
CA ASP A 64 22.26 -21.53 9.26
C ASP A 64 20.78 -21.45 9.65
N ALA A 65 20.45 -21.59 10.93
CA ALA A 65 19.09 -21.43 11.43
C ALA A 65 18.61 -19.98 11.29
N PHE A 66 19.47 -19.00 11.53
CA PHE A 66 19.21 -17.59 11.29
C PHE A 66 18.88 -17.33 9.81
N LEU A 67 19.68 -17.87 8.88
CA LEU A 67 19.47 -17.70 7.43
C LEU A 67 18.19 -18.37 6.93
N ALA A 68 17.86 -19.55 7.46
CA ALA A 68 16.58 -20.21 7.16
C ALA A 68 15.40 -19.35 7.61
N ALA A 69 15.45 -18.81 8.83
CA ALA A 69 14.40 -17.93 9.36
C ALA A 69 14.25 -16.63 8.56
N LEU A 70 15.33 -16.04 8.04
CA LEU A 70 15.26 -14.86 7.18
C LEU A 70 14.42 -15.10 5.92
N GLN A 71 14.47 -16.31 5.36
CA GLN A 71 13.76 -16.66 4.13
C GLN A 71 12.32 -17.12 4.43
N GLU A 72 12.15 -18.02 5.38
CA GLU A 72 10.86 -18.66 5.70
C GLU A 72 9.87 -17.69 6.39
N GLN A 73 10.40 -16.75 7.18
CA GLN A 73 9.62 -15.82 7.98
C GLN A 73 9.75 -14.38 7.48
N ALA A 74 10.12 -14.19 6.22
CA ALA A 74 10.28 -12.88 5.63
C ALA A 74 9.01 -12.02 5.80
N PRO A 75 9.16 -10.69 6.02
CA PRO A 75 8.03 -9.80 6.15
C PRO A 75 7.09 -9.92 4.95
N PRO A 76 5.81 -9.77 5.18
CA PRO A 76 4.80 -10.01 4.15
C PRO A 76 4.99 -9.23 2.84
N LEU A 77 5.63 -8.06 2.86
CA LEU A 77 5.92 -7.25 1.67
C LEU A 77 7.28 -7.56 1.06
N ALA A 78 8.15 -8.28 1.78
CA ALA A 78 9.48 -8.61 1.29
C ALA A 78 9.42 -9.68 0.20
N ARG A 79 10.30 -9.54 -0.79
CA ARG A 79 10.58 -10.57 -1.79
C ARG A 79 12.08 -10.72 -1.94
N ILE A 80 12.59 -11.89 -1.58
CA ILE A 80 14.00 -12.24 -1.73
C ILE A 80 14.19 -12.89 -3.10
N ASP A 81 14.88 -12.21 -4.00
CA ASP A 81 15.19 -12.72 -5.33
C ASP A 81 16.48 -13.53 -5.35
N SER A 82 17.46 -13.16 -4.53
CA SER A 82 18.69 -13.93 -4.31
C SER A 82 19.30 -13.62 -2.96
N LEU A 83 20.00 -14.63 -2.39
CA LEU A 83 20.78 -14.53 -1.17
C LEU A 83 22.16 -15.12 -1.47
N ILE A 84 23.20 -14.30 -1.43
CA ILE A 84 24.58 -14.67 -1.72
C ILE A 84 25.38 -14.56 -0.43
N GLN A 85 26.15 -15.59 -0.11
CA GLN A 85 26.94 -15.67 1.12
C GLN A 85 28.43 -15.73 0.80
N ALA A 86 29.23 -15.15 1.70
CA ALA A 86 30.71 -15.28 1.71
C ALA A 86 31.19 -15.39 3.16
N SER A 87 32.10 -16.32 3.43
CA SER A 87 32.70 -16.47 4.74
C SER A 87 33.63 -15.29 5.04
N LEU A 88 33.68 -14.87 6.30
CA LEU A 88 34.55 -13.83 6.83
C LEU A 88 35.32 -14.35 8.02
N ALA A 89 36.42 -13.66 8.36
CA ALA A 89 37.12 -13.89 9.64
C ALA A 89 36.22 -13.45 10.82
N LEU A 90 36.32 -14.20 11.93
CA LEU A 90 35.67 -13.82 13.18
C LEU A 90 36.23 -12.48 13.68
N VAL A 91 35.39 -11.69 14.32
CA VAL A 91 35.77 -10.43 14.98
C VAL A 91 35.22 -10.41 16.41
N ASP A 92 35.77 -9.56 17.25
CA ASP A 92 35.23 -9.32 18.60
C ASP A 92 34.04 -8.36 18.51
N GLU A 93 32.82 -8.93 18.48
CA GLU A 93 31.57 -8.22 18.29
C GLU A 93 30.51 -8.83 19.23
N SER A 94 29.90 -7.99 20.08
CA SER A 94 29.02 -8.45 21.17
C SER A 94 27.51 -8.16 20.94
N SER A 95 27.18 -7.45 19.88
CA SER A 95 25.80 -7.05 19.62
C SER A 95 25.46 -7.11 18.13
N PHE A 96 24.16 -7.03 17.80
CA PHE A 96 23.68 -6.86 16.44
C PHE A 96 23.10 -5.45 16.27
N ALA A 97 23.44 -4.77 15.19
CA ALA A 97 23.03 -3.39 14.95
C ALA A 97 22.35 -3.20 13.59
N ILE A 98 21.50 -2.19 13.47
CA ILE A 98 21.08 -1.68 12.16
C ILE A 98 22.01 -0.53 11.79
N ALA A 99 22.82 -0.73 10.75
CA ALA A 99 23.74 0.26 10.25
C ALA A 99 23.03 1.34 9.43
N ALA A 100 23.57 2.54 9.45
CA ALA A 100 23.10 3.62 8.58
C ALA A 100 23.23 3.24 7.10
N THR A 101 22.34 3.77 6.26
CA THR A 101 22.38 3.55 4.81
C THR A 101 23.66 4.16 4.22
N VAL A 102 24.38 3.39 3.42
CA VAL A 102 25.61 3.87 2.76
C VAL A 102 25.23 4.78 1.59
N ALA A 103 25.69 6.02 1.59
CA ALA A 103 25.46 6.97 0.52
C ALA A 103 26.05 6.47 -0.82
N GLY A 104 25.36 6.71 -1.93
CA GLY A 104 25.76 6.23 -3.27
C GLY A 104 25.18 4.87 -3.68
N ALA A 105 24.37 4.28 -2.85
CA ALA A 105 23.92 2.90 -2.93
C ALA A 105 22.69 2.61 -3.80
N ALA A 106 22.18 3.56 -4.60
CA ALA A 106 20.82 3.48 -5.15
C ALA A 106 20.67 2.79 -6.53
N ALA A 107 21.73 2.28 -7.14
CA ALA A 107 21.70 1.80 -8.53
C ALA A 107 20.98 0.45 -8.77
N GLY A 108 20.18 -0.05 -7.85
CA GLY A 108 19.47 -1.33 -8.00
C GLY A 108 18.36 -1.56 -6.97
N ALA A 109 18.11 -0.60 -6.08
CA ALA A 109 17.07 -0.74 -5.08
C ALA A 109 15.67 -0.61 -5.69
N ALA A 110 14.81 -1.61 -5.48
CA ALA A 110 13.41 -1.54 -5.89
C ALA A 110 12.62 -0.70 -4.88
N ILE A 111 11.84 0.26 -5.38
CA ILE A 111 10.86 0.98 -4.56
C ILE A 111 9.68 0.06 -4.30
N PRO A 112 9.23 -0.11 -3.03
CA PRO A 112 8.02 -0.87 -2.75
C PRO A 112 6.77 -0.18 -3.33
N ALA A 113 5.79 -0.97 -3.72
CA ALA A 113 4.48 -0.44 -4.10
C ALA A 113 3.72 0.06 -2.86
N ASP A 114 2.78 0.98 -3.09
CA ASP A 114 1.80 1.38 -2.07
C ASP A 114 0.90 0.21 -1.69
N THR A 115 0.59 0.08 -0.42
CA THR A 115 -0.25 -1.01 0.09
C THR A 115 -1.43 -0.47 0.88
N ALA A 116 -2.50 -1.27 0.93
CA ALA A 116 -3.64 -1.00 1.79
C ALA A 116 -3.25 -1.05 3.28
N LEU A 117 -4.07 -0.41 4.10
CA LEU A 117 -3.95 -0.45 5.56
C LEU A 117 -4.03 -1.91 6.05
N CYS A 118 -3.08 -2.32 6.90
CA CYS A 118 -3.08 -3.65 7.49
C CYS A 118 -4.07 -3.77 8.66
N ASP A 119 -4.45 -5.01 8.98
CA ASP A 119 -5.45 -5.28 10.02
C ASP A 119 -5.05 -4.70 11.39
N ALA A 120 -3.76 -4.76 11.75
CA ALA A 120 -3.28 -4.20 13.01
C ALA A 120 -3.42 -2.67 13.06
N CYS A 121 -3.09 -1.95 11.98
CA CYS A 121 -3.31 -0.50 11.93
C CYS A 121 -4.80 -0.15 11.83
N LEU A 122 -5.61 -0.99 11.19
CA LEU A 122 -7.07 -0.83 11.18
C LEU A 122 -7.68 -1.02 12.56
N ALA A 123 -7.18 -1.99 13.34
CA ALA A 123 -7.57 -2.21 14.72
C ALA A 123 -7.24 -0.99 15.61
N GLU A 124 -6.01 -0.48 15.54
CA GLU A 124 -5.59 0.73 16.28
C GLU A 124 -6.43 1.95 15.87
N LEU A 125 -6.75 2.11 14.59
CA LEU A 125 -7.55 3.22 14.07
C LEU A 125 -8.92 3.34 14.76
N PHE A 126 -9.51 2.21 15.16
CA PHE A 126 -10.85 2.16 15.80
C PHE A 126 -10.83 1.66 17.25
N THR A 127 -9.67 1.65 17.90
CA THR A 127 -9.57 1.36 19.34
C THR A 127 -9.53 2.66 20.13
N PRO A 128 -10.60 3.01 20.87
CA PRO A 128 -10.57 4.17 21.77
C PRO A 128 -9.43 4.05 22.78
N GLY A 129 -8.69 5.13 22.98
CA GLY A 129 -7.51 5.15 23.86
C GLY A 129 -6.18 4.85 23.15
N ASP A 130 -6.19 4.29 21.92
CA ASP A 130 -4.98 4.26 21.10
C ASP A 130 -4.58 5.67 20.68
N ARG A 131 -3.29 5.98 20.73
CA ARG A 131 -2.78 7.32 20.35
C ARG A 131 -3.05 7.69 18.89
N ARG A 132 -3.38 6.71 18.04
CA ARG A 132 -3.77 6.88 16.64
C ARG A 132 -5.24 6.61 16.37
N TYR A 133 -6.06 6.61 17.44
CA TYR A 133 -7.51 6.53 17.29
C TYR A 133 -8.01 7.62 16.33
N LEU A 134 -8.69 7.20 15.27
CA LEU A 134 -9.19 8.06 14.17
C LEU A 134 -8.10 8.89 13.45
N HIS A 135 -6.83 8.46 13.46
CA HIS A 135 -5.77 9.17 12.77
C HIS A 135 -5.77 8.86 11.26
N PRO A 136 -6.00 9.86 10.38
CA PRO A 136 -6.20 9.62 8.93
C PRO A 136 -4.94 9.19 8.17
N PHE A 137 -3.76 9.25 8.80
CA PHE A 137 -2.47 8.89 8.19
C PHE A 137 -1.75 7.78 8.94
N ILE A 138 -2.50 6.95 9.68
CA ILE A 138 -1.92 5.80 10.36
C ILE A 138 -1.25 4.84 9.38
N ALA A 139 -0.04 4.40 9.69
CA ALA A 139 0.73 3.44 8.92
C ALA A 139 1.77 2.73 9.80
N CYS A 140 2.34 1.62 9.28
CA CYS A 140 3.46 0.91 9.89
C CYS A 140 4.41 0.35 8.80
N CYS A 141 5.34 -0.55 9.18
CA CYS A 141 6.24 -1.21 8.22
C CYS A 141 5.52 -2.02 7.14
N ASP A 142 4.29 -2.51 7.41
CA ASP A 142 3.57 -3.45 6.55
C ASP A 142 2.48 -2.80 5.71
N CYS A 143 2.22 -1.49 5.85
CA CYS A 143 1.10 -0.84 5.16
C CYS A 143 1.33 0.64 4.87
N GLY A 144 0.47 1.20 4.01
CA GLY A 144 0.47 2.61 3.66
C GLY A 144 1.26 2.95 2.40
N PRO A 145 1.51 4.24 2.17
CA PRO A 145 2.19 4.73 0.98
C PRO A 145 3.69 4.38 1.00
N ARG A 146 4.24 4.15 -0.18
CA ARG A 146 5.65 3.88 -0.44
C ARG A 146 6.09 4.59 -1.72
N PHE A 147 5.68 4.08 -2.89
CA PHE A 147 6.01 4.64 -4.19
C PHE A 147 5.52 6.07 -4.32
N THR A 148 4.28 6.33 -3.97
CA THR A 148 3.66 7.65 -4.15
C THR A 148 4.23 8.75 -3.26
N MET A 149 4.94 8.39 -2.18
CA MET A 149 5.59 9.37 -1.30
C MET A 149 7.11 9.47 -1.52
N THR A 150 7.71 8.63 -2.37
CA THR A 150 9.16 8.60 -2.59
C THR A 150 9.58 9.68 -3.58
N ARG A 151 10.41 10.62 -3.15
CA ARG A 151 10.99 11.68 -3.98
C ARG A 151 12.24 11.21 -4.70
N ARG A 152 13.07 10.40 -4.02
CA ARG A 152 14.34 9.85 -4.55
C ARG A 152 14.75 8.59 -3.78
N LEU A 153 15.70 7.84 -4.31
CA LEU A 153 16.35 6.72 -3.61
C LEU A 153 17.65 7.19 -2.92
N PRO A 154 18.11 6.47 -1.87
CA PRO A 154 17.50 5.28 -1.22
C PRO A 154 16.18 5.62 -0.53
N TYR A 155 15.36 4.59 -0.23
CA TYR A 155 14.11 4.76 0.49
C TYR A 155 14.38 4.94 1.98
N ASP A 156 14.35 6.17 2.43
CA ASP A 156 14.49 6.62 3.82
C ASP A 156 13.58 7.84 4.05
N ARG A 157 13.25 8.20 5.28
CA ARG A 157 12.30 9.29 5.59
C ARG A 157 12.66 10.59 4.89
N ASP A 158 13.95 10.98 4.94
CA ASP A 158 14.47 12.22 4.34
C ASP A 158 14.38 12.28 2.81
N THR A 159 14.18 11.15 2.16
CA THR A 159 14.04 11.03 0.71
C THR A 159 12.58 10.84 0.27
N THR A 160 11.66 10.96 1.20
CA THR A 160 10.21 10.88 0.97
C THR A 160 9.51 12.22 1.27
N SER A 161 8.23 12.33 0.93
CA SER A 161 7.40 13.47 1.33
C SER A 161 7.10 13.53 2.83
N MET A 162 7.56 12.56 3.61
CA MET A 162 7.47 12.60 5.08
C MET A 162 8.65 13.35 5.73
N ALA A 163 9.68 13.73 4.96
CA ALA A 163 10.76 14.62 5.43
C ALA A 163 10.24 15.95 5.98
N ASP A 164 9.11 16.42 5.44
CA ASP A 164 8.50 17.70 5.85
C ASP A 164 7.78 17.62 7.21
N PHE A 165 7.69 16.43 7.80
CA PHE A 165 6.99 16.15 9.06
C PHE A 165 7.96 15.55 10.09
N ALA A 166 8.54 16.44 10.92
CA ALA A 166 9.43 16.02 12.01
C ALA A 166 8.68 15.13 13.01
N LEU A 167 9.30 14.05 13.44
CA LEU A 167 8.69 13.14 14.41
C LEU A 167 8.57 13.83 15.80
N CYS A 168 7.45 13.62 16.46
CA CYS A 168 7.35 13.94 17.89
C CYS A 168 8.13 12.89 18.70
N PRO A 169 8.52 13.19 19.96
CA PRO A 169 9.35 12.27 20.77
C PRO A 169 8.82 10.83 20.81
N THR A 170 7.52 10.66 21.02
CA THR A 170 6.91 9.32 21.08
C THR A 170 6.93 8.59 19.74
N CYS A 171 6.79 9.29 18.61
CA CYS A 171 6.93 8.66 17.29
C CYS A 171 8.39 8.37 16.95
N GLU A 172 9.33 9.16 17.44
CA GLU A 172 10.77 8.91 17.35
C GLU A 172 11.17 7.67 18.15
N ASP A 173 10.65 7.51 19.36
CA ASP A 173 10.85 6.31 20.17
C ASP A 173 10.35 5.07 19.44
N GLU A 174 9.12 5.10 18.90
CA GLU A 174 8.58 3.98 18.11
C GLU A 174 9.38 3.71 16.82
N TYR A 175 9.90 4.76 16.18
CA TYR A 175 10.70 4.65 14.95
C TYR A 175 12.07 4.04 15.22
N SER A 176 12.63 4.28 16.40
CA SER A 176 13.96 3.84 16.82
C SER A 176 13.95 2.52 17.63
N ASP A 177 12.78 2.07 18.13
CA ASP A 177 12.65 0.82 18.89
C ASP A 177 12.53 -0.40 17.96
N PRO A 178 13.53 -1.32 17.97
CA PRO A 178 13.50 -2.54 17.15
C PRO A 178 12.32 -3.48 17.42
N LEU A 179 11.67 -3.36 18.57
CA LEU A 179 10.50 -4.16 18.95
C LEU A 179 9.20 -3.53 18.47
N SER A 180 9.21 -2.26 18.09
CA SER A 180 8.04 -1.56 17.58
C SER A 180 7.67 -2.02 16.17
N ARG A 181 6.36 -2.12 15.89
CA ARG A 181 5.82 -2.32 14.52
C ARG A 181 6.13 -1.14 13.59
N ARG A 182 6.60 -0.03 14.15
CA ARG A 182 6.93 1.21 13.43
C ARG A 182 8.42 1.48 13.34
N PHE A 183 9.23 0.50 13.74
CA PHE A 183 10.68 0.57 13.61
C PHE A 183 11.09 0.81 12.16
N HIS A 184 11.73 1.96 11.87
CA HIS A 184 12.06 2.39 10.52
C HIS A 184 10.88 2.35 9.53
N ALA A 185 9.67 2.67 10.00
CA ALA A 185 8.52 2.87 9.16
C ALA A 185 8.47 4.33 8.68
N GLU A 186 8.94 4.60 7.49
CA GLU A 186 9.08 5.97 6.98
C GLU A 186 7.77 6.79 6.99
N PRO A 187 6.56 6.17 6.74
CA PRO A 187 5.31 6.91 6.81
C PRO A 187 4.75 7.10 8.23
N VAL A 188 5.50 6.72 9.30
CA VAL A 188 5.01 6.85 10.69
C VAL A 188 4.64 8.29 11.03
N ALA A 189 3.49 8.45 11.67
CA ALA A 189 2.96 9.72 12.13
C ALA A 189 1.90 9.51 13.23
N CYS A 190 1.52 10.59 13.90
CA CYS A 190 0.37 10.67 14.79
C CYS A 190 -0.34 12.02 14.64
N HIS A 191 -1.35 12.30 15.44
CA HIS A 191 -2.09 13.56 15.39
C HIS A 191 -1.21 14.80 15.62
N ASP A 192 -0.10 14.67 16.39
CA ASP A 192 0.78 15.78 16.73
C ASP A 192 1.78 16.12 15.63
N CYS A 193 2.36 15.09 15.01
CA CYS A 193 3.49 15.24 14.10
C CYS A 193 3.21 14.86 12.64
N GLY A 194 2.01 14.37 12.33
CA GLY A 194 1.66 13.89 11.01
C GLY A 194 0.98 14.91 10.11
N PRO A 195 0.72 14.51 8.87
CA PRO A 195 -0.07 15.28 7.93
C PRO A 195 -1.47 15.58 8.48
N ARG A 196 -2.09 16.66 7.97
CA ARG A 196 -3.41 17.11 8.39
C ARG A 196 -4.36 17.20 7.23
N LEU A 197 -5.64 16.93 7.50
CA LEU A 197 -6.73 17.15 6.56
C LEU A 197 -7.15 18.62 6.61
N SER A 198 -7.52 19.18 5.47
CA SER A 198 -8.03 20.56 5.34
C SER A 198 -9.41 20.77 5.97
N GLN A 199 -10.16 19.68 6.13
CA GLN A 199 -11.52 19.67 6.69
C GLN A 199 -11.73 18.39 7.51
N SER A 200 -12.74 18.39 8.39
CA SER A 200 -13.09 17.20 9.15
C SER A 200 -13.75 16.14 8.27
N ILE A 201 -13.55 14.87 8.63
CA ILE A 201 -14.24 13.75 7.98
C ILE A 201 -15.75 13.87 8.11
N ALA A 202 -16.25 14.41 9.23
CA ALA A 202 -17.69 14.64 9.46
C ALA A 202 -18.27 15.65 8.44
N THR A 203 -17.54 16.72 8.14
CA THR A 203 -17.95 17.70 7.11
C THR A 203 -18.10 17.03 5.74
N VAL A 204 -17.12 16.22 5.35
CA VAL A 204 -17.10 15.49 4.08
C VAL A 204 -18.23 14.45 4.02
N ALA A 205 -18.45 13.71 5.10
CA ALA A 205 -19.56 12.75 5.21
C ALA A 205 -20.92 13.44 5.12
N GLY A 206 -21.07 14.62 5.74
CA GLY A 206 -22.28 15.46 5.61
C GLY A 206 -22.54 15.87 4.17
N ALA A 207 -21.52 16.29 3.43
CA ALA A 207 -21.62 16.63 2.03
C ALA A 207 -22.07 15.44 1.16
N LEU A 208 -21.47 14.25 1.38
CA LEU A 208 -21.87 13.02 0.69
C LEU A 208 -23.33 12.63 0.99
N ARG A 209 -23.79 12.75 2.25
CA ARG A 209 -25.19 12.51 2.62
C ARG A 209 -26.15 13.50 1.97
N ALA A 210 -25.70 14.73 1.73
CA ALA A 210 -26.46 15.76 1.02
C ALA A 210 -26.45 15.56 -0.52
N GLY A 211 -25.94 14.43 -1.01
CA GLY A 211 -25.84 14.12 -2.44
C GLY A 211 -24.79 14.94 -3.18
N GLN A 212 -23.88 15.61 -2.49
CA GLN A 212 -22.82 16.41 -3.11
C GLN A 212 -21.70 15.53 -3.67
N ILE A 213 -20.95 16.07 -4.62
CA ILE A 213 -19.74 15.47 -5.19
C ILE A 213 -18.53 15.99 -4.41
N VAL A 214 -17.74 15.08 -3.86
CA VAL A 214 -16.54 15.41 -3.08
C VAL A 214 -15.29 14.98 -3.83
N ALA A 215 -14.29 15.86 -3.92
CA ALA A 215 -12.94 15.48 -4.32
C ALA A 215 -12.12 15.16 -3.07
N ILE A 216 -11.44 14.01 -3.05
CA ILE A 216 -10.66 13.51 -1.91
C ILE A 216 -9.23 13.27 -2.37
N LYS A 217 -8.25 13.93 -1.74
CA LYS A 217 -6.83 13.65 -1.95
C LYS A 217 -6.47 12.30 -1.34
N GLY A 218 -6.18 11.31 -2.20
CA GLY A 218 -5.72 9.98 -1.82
C GLY A 218 -4.20 9.88 -1.69
N ILE A 219 -3.65 8.68 -1.80
CA ILE A 219 -2.19 8.47 -1.75
C ILE A 219 -1.52 8.70 -3.12
N GLY A 220 -2.19 8.43 -4.23
CA GLY A 220 -1.64 8.56 -5.59
C GLY A 220 -2.24 9.68 -6.43
N GLY A 221 -3.26 10.37 -5.92
CA GLY A 221 -3.97 11.48 -6.58
C GLY A 221 -5.34 11.70 -5.98
N TYR A 222 -6.09 12.63 -6.56
CA TYR A 222 -7.46 12.93 -6.13
C TYR A 222 -8.48 11.95 -6.73
N HIS A 223 -9.50 11.61 -5.94
CA HIS A 223 -10.68 10.90 -6.36
C HIS A 223 -11.91 11.80 -6.27
N LEU A 224 -12.87 11.61 -7.17
CA LEU A 224 -14.20 12.15 -7.05
C LEU A 224 -15.13 11.08 -6.48
N ALA A 225 -15.85 11.42 -5.43
CA ALA A 225 -16.77 10.54 -4.73
C ALA A 225 -18.17 11.15 -4.65
N CYS A 226 -19.19 10.32 -4.73
CA CYS A 226 -20.58 10.61 -4.36
C CYS A 226 -21.26 9.32 -3.92
N ASP A 227 -22.46 9.40 -3.34
CA ASP A 227 -23.25 8.20 -3.03
C ASP A 227 -23.60 7.47 -4.34
N ALA A 228 -23.17 6.23 -4.47
CA ALA A 228 -23.41 5.41 -5.65
C ALA A 228 -24.87 4.96 -5.79
N ARG A 229 -25.68 5.18 -4.74
CA ARG A 229 -27.12 4.86 -4.69
C ARG A 229 -27.98 6.06 -5.11
N ASP A 230 -27.44 7.27 -5.07
CA ASP A 230 -28.11 8.50 -5.47
C ASP A 230 -27.96 8.71 -6.99
N ASP A 231 -29.00 8.37 -7.73
CA ASP A 231 -29.01 8.48 -9.20
C ASP A 231 -28.79 9.94 -9.67
N ALA A 232 -29.32 10.92 -8.95
CA ALA A 232 -29.12 12.33 -9.27
C ALA A 232 -27.64 12.75 -9.09
N ALA A 233 -26.99 12.30 -8.00
CA ALA A 233 -25.59 12.60 -7.76
C ALA A 233 -24.68 11.91 -8.79
N VAL A 234 -24.95 10.64 -9.14
CA VAL A 234 -24.16 9.88 -10.14
C VAL A 234 -24.29 10.51 -11.53
N ASN A 235 -25.50 10.87 -11.95
CA ASN A 235 -25.73 11.53 -13.24
C ASN A 235 -25.10 12.92 -13.29
N ARG A 236 -25.18 13.69 -12.21
CA ARG A 236 -24.51 15.00 -12.09
C ARG A 236 -22.99 14.87 -12.19
N LEU A 237 -22.38 13.89 -11.51
CA LEU A 237 -20.95 13.60 -11.62
C LEU A 237 -20.58 13.21 -13.06
N ARG A 238 -21.39 12.39 -13.72
CA ARG A 238 -21.18 11.96 -15.11
C ARG A 238 -21.21 13.17 -16.06
N SER A 239 -22.19 14.03 -15.93
CA SER A 239 -22.33 15.24 -16.72
C SER A 239 -21.15 16.20 -16.50
N ARG A 240 -20.82 16.53 -15.24
CA ARG A 240 -19.73 17.47 -14.91
C ARG A 240 -18.35 16.94 -15.35
N LYS A 241 -18.17 15.61 -15.36
CA LYS A 241 -16.92 14.96 -15.78
C LYS A 241 -16.85 14.71 -17.29
N HIS A 242 -17.90 15.01 -18.06
CA HIS A 242 -18.01 14.68 -19.49
C HIS A 242 -17.69 13.21 -19.78
N ARG A 243 -18.34 12.29 -19.02
CA ARG A 243 -18.03 10.87 -19.04
C ARG A 243 -19.25 10.05 -19.44
N ASP A 244 -19.53 9.96 -20.74
CA ASP A 244 -20.80 9.43 -21.24
C ASP A 244 -20.95 7.91 -21.03
N GLY A 245 -20.03 7.08 -21.46
CA GLY A 245 -20.20 5.62 -21.45
C GLY A 245 -19.25 4.86 -20.50
N LYS A 246 -18.12 5.45 -20.08
CA LYS A 246 -17.15 4.75 -19.26
C LYS A 246 -17.67 4.49 -17.84
N PRO A 247 -17.65 3.23 -17.31
CA PRO A 247 -18.17 2.92 -15.99
C PRO A 247 -17.40 3.62 -14.87
N PHE A 248 -18.07 3.85 -13.75
CA PHE A 248 -17.45 4.29 -12.50
C PHE A 248 -17.07 3.08 -11.64
N ALA A 249 -15.92 3.17 -10.96
CA ALA A 249 -15.60 2.26 -9.87
C ALA A 249 -16.44 2.62 -8.63
N VAL A 250 -16.84 1.59 -7.89
CA VAL A 250 -17.64 1.69 -6.68
C VAL A 250 -16.86 1.13 -5.52
N MET A 251 -16.72 1.90 -4.44
CA MET A 251 -16.12 1.46 -3.20
C MET A 251 -17.20 1.01 -2.23
N VAL A 252 -17.03 -0.19 -1.66
CA VAL A 252 -17.85 -0.75 -0.58
C VAL A 252 -16.95 -1.16 0.57
N LEU A 253 -17.46 -1.17 1.80
CA LEU A 253 -16.64 -1.33 3.01
C LEU A 253 -15.86 -2.65 3.04
N ASN A 254 -16.53 -3.76 2.68
CA ASN A 254 -15.99 -5.12 2.80
C ASN A 254 -16.60 -6.06 1.77
N THR A 255 -16.16 -7.31 1.76
CA THR A 255 -16.64 -8.32 0.80
C THR A 255 -18.06 -8.79 1.07
N ALA A 256 -18.56 -8.72 2.30
CA ALA A 256 -19.96 -8.97 2.60
C ALA A 256 -20.86 -7.94 1.91
N SER A 257 -20.51 -6.64 2.02
CA SER A 257 -21.18 -5.56 1.31
C SER A 257 -21.03 -5.68 -0.22
N ALA A 258 -19.87 -6.16 -0.72
CA ALA A 258 -19.67 -6.40 -2.15
C ALA A 258 -20.63 -7.46 -2.69
N GLY A 259 -20.86 -8.54 -1.95
CA GLY A 259 -21.79 -9.62 -2.30
C GLY A 259 -23.25 -9.19 -2.48
N ARG A 260 -23.62 -8.02 -1.98
CA ARG A 260 -24.92 -7.38 -2.20
C ARG A 260 -25.12 -6.95 -3.66
N TYR A 261 -24.06 -6.52 -4.32
CA TYR A 261 -24.11 -5.87 -5.63
C TYR A 261 -23.57 -6.69 -6.78
N VAL A 262 -22.63 -7.62 -6.49
CA VAL A 262 -21.95 -8.42 -7.50
C VAL A 262 -21.94 -9.89 -7.13
N GLN A 263 -21.74 -10.74 -8.14
CA GLN A 263 -21.35 -12.12 -7.93
C GLN A 263 -19.86 -12.16 -7.61
N LEU A 264 -19.48 -12.99 -6.64
CA LEU A 264 -18.10 -13.18 -6.21
C LEU A 264 -17.60 -14.56 -6.67
N PRO A 265 -17.13 -14.71 -7.91
CA PRO A 265 -16.54 -15.95 -8.36
C PRO A 265 -15.28 -16.30 -7.59
N ASP A 266 -14.82 -17.55 -7.72
CA ASP A 266 -13.59 -18.02 -7.05
C ASP A 266 -12.42 -17.08 -7.34
N GLY A 267 -11.68 -16.75 -6.29
CA GLY A 267 -10.56 -15.80 -6.33
C GLY A 267 -10.94 -14.31 -6.26
N ALA A 268 -12.20 -13.93 -6.52
CA ALA A 268 -12.60 -12.52 -6.49
C ALA A 268 -12.49 -11.90 -5.08
N THR A 269 -12.90 -12.64 -4.04
CA THR A 269 -12.78 -12.22 -2.65
C THR A 269 -11.31 -11.97 -2.28
N ALA A 270 -10.43 -12.92 -2.58
CA ALA A 270 -9.00 -12.77 -2.32
C ALA A 270 -8.40 -11.56 -3.06
N MET A 271 -8.82 -11.31 -4.30
CA MET A 271 -8.38 -10.17 -5.08
C MET A 271 -8.87 -8.83 -4.50
N LEU A 272 -10.13 -8.73 -4.10
CA LEU A 272 -10.67 -7.54 -3.43
C LEU A 272 -9.95 -7.26 -2.10
N GLN A 273 -9.59 -8.30 -1.35
CA GLN A 273 -8.89 -8.21 -0.06
C GLN A 273 -7.37 -8.15 -0.18
N SER A 274 -6.82 -8.30 -1.38
CA SER A 274 -5.37 -8.22 -1.59
C SER A 274 -4.81 -6.87 -1.12
N ARG A 275 -3.50 -6.81 -0.89
CA ARG A 275 -2.83 -5.58 -0.42
C ARG A 275 -2.88 -4.44 -1.40
N GLU A 276 -3.00 -4.78 -2.67
CA GLU A 276 -3.13 -3.84 -3.78
C GLU A 276 -4.50 -3.16 -3.79
N ARG A 277 -5.55 -3.82 -3.24
CA ARG A 277 -6.93 -3.31 -3.26
C ARG A 277 -7.32 -2.73 -4.62
N PRO A 278 -7.21 -3.51 -5.70
CA PRO A 278 -7.54 -3.02 -7.03
C PRO A 278 -9.05 -2.82 -7.21
N VAL A 279 -9.43 -2.12 -8.26
CA VAL A 279 -10.77 -2.21 -8.81
C VAL A 279 -10.92 -3.57 -9.49
N VAL A 280 -11.82 -4.41 -8.99
CA VAL A 280 -12.10 -5.74 -9.55
C VAL A 280 -13.39 -5.67 -10.37
N VAL A 281 -13.30 -5.99 -11.66
CA VAL A 281 -14.47 -6.02 -12.55
C VAL A 281 -15.19 -7.35 -12.38
N LEU A 282 -16.44 -7.29 -11.89
CA LEU A 282 -17.24 -8.44 -11.48
C LEU A 282 -18.63 -8.42 -12.14
N PRO A 283 -19.26 -9.60 -12.37
CA PRO A 283 -20.65 -9.65 -12.85
C PRO A 283 -21.58 -8.97 -11.83
N ALA A 284 -22.39 -8.03 -12.31
CA ALA A 284 -23.41 -7.40 -11.49
C ALA A 284 -24.51 -8.39 -11.13
N ARG A 285 -25.07 -8.30 -9.91
CA ARG A 285 -26.29 -9.04 -9.58
C ARG A 285 -27.48 -8.41 -10.30
N THR A 286 -28.33 -9.25 -10.85
CA THR A 286 -29.66 -8.85 -11.36
C THR A 286 -30.66 -8.80 -10.21
N GLY A 287 -31.55 -7.81 -10.20
CA GLY A 287 -32.62 -7.68 -9.21
C GLY A 287 -32.46 -6.50 -8.25
N ASN A 288 -33.04 -6.61 -7.06
CA ASN A 288 -33.21 -5.53 -6.07
C ASN A 288 -31.89 -4.99 -5.46
N HIS A 289 -31.08 -4.29 -6.21
CA HIS A 289 -30.00 -3.47 -5.65
C HIS A 289 -30.33 -1.98 -5.82
N THR A 290 -29.86 -1.18 -4.89
CA THR A 290 -30.15 0.25 -4.82
C THR A 290 -29.12 1.13 -5.54
N LEU A 291 -28.21 0.53 -6.33
CA LEU A 291 -27.21 1.29 -7.08
C LEU A 291 -27.80 1.98 -8.31
N SER A 292 -27.32 3.19 -8.60
CA SER A 292 -27.70 3.92 -9.80
C SER A 292 -27.33 3.13 -11.08
N PRO A 293 -28.25 2.98 -12.04
CA PRO A 293 -27.94 2.36 -13.33
C PRO A 293 -26.91 3.17 -14.14
N ALA A 294 -26.75 4.44 -13.83
CA ALA A 294 -25.76 5.31 -14.44
C ALA A 294 -24.31 4.99 -14.04
N LEU A 295 -24.05 4.08 -13.10
CA LEU A 295 -22.70 3.65 -12.75
C LEU A 295 -22.00 2.88 -13.88
N SER A 296 -22.75 2.05 -14.59
CA SER A 296 -22.21 1.15 -15.63
C SER A 296 -23.20 1.01 -16.80
N PRO A 297 -23.45 2.08 -17.58
CA PRO A 297 -24.46 2.09 -18.60
C PRO A 297 -24.23 1.00 -19.65
N GLY A 298 -25.25 0.15 -19.88
CA GLY A 298 -25.21 -0.91 -20.90
C GLY A 298 -24.30 -2.09 -20.60
N LEU A 299 -23.70 -2.17 -19.40
CA LEU A 299 -22.82 -3.26 -19.02
C LEU A 299 -23.46 -4.14 -17.93
N SER A 300 -23.20 -5.44 -18.00
CA SER A 300 -23.59 -6.42 -16.98
C SER A 300 -22.53 -6.60 -15.87
N THR A 301 -21.56 -5.69 -15.81
CA THR A 301 -20.46 -5.77 -14.84
C THR A 301 -20.31 -4.45 -14.08
N LEU A 302 -19.81 -4.55 -12.84
CA LEU A 302 -19.41 -3.43 -12.00
C LEU A 302 -17.95 -3.56 -11.61
N GLY A 303 -17.23 -2.44 -11.56
CA GLY A 303 -15.91 -2.37 -10.97
C GLY A 303 -16.05 -2.06 -9.47
N LEU A 304 -15.75 -3.02 -8.61
CA LEU A 304 -15.77 -2.83 -7.15
C LEU A 304 -14.37 -2.75 -6.58
N MET A 305 -14.20 -1.97 -5.52
CA MET A 305 -12.99 -1.88 -4.72
C MET A 305 -13.32 -1.76 -3.23
N LEU A 306 -12.36 -2.10 -2.38
CA LEU A 306 -12.46 -1.90 -0.93
C LEU A 306 -11.60 -0.72 -0.47
N PRO A 307 -11.87 -0.14 0.71
CA PRO A 307 -11.04 0.87 1.33
C PRO A 307 -9.58 0.42 1.44
N TYR A 308 -8.64 1.32 1.15
CA TYR A 308 -7.21 1.03 1.24
C TYR A 308 -6.42 2.09 2.04
N THR A 309 -7.06 3.21 2.41
CA THR A 309 -6.48 4.23 3.28
C THR A 309 -7.33 4.43 4.53
N ALA A 310 -6.74 4.95 5.60
CA ALA A 310 -7.49 5.32 6.80
C ALA A 310 -8.62 6.33 6.50
N VAL A 311 -8.38 7.29 5.60
CA VAL A 311 -9.40 8.27 5.18
C VAL A 311 -10.66 7.58 4.65
N HIS A 312 -10.52 6.53 3.83
CA HIS A 312 -11.67 5.79 3.32
C HIS A 312 -12.46 5.11 4.45
N TYR A 313 -11.76 4.43 5.37
CA TYR A 313 -12.40 3.79 6.53
C TYR A 313 -13.09 4.81 7.44
N LEU A 314 -12.46 5.97 7.67
CA LEU A 314 -13.04 7.05 8.47
C LEU A 314 -14.29 7.65 7.80
N LEU A 315 -14.32 7.75 6.47
CA LEU A 315 -15.52 8.18 5.74
C LEU A 315 -16.66 7.18 5.90
N PHE A 316 -16.39 5.87 5.72
CA PHE A 316 -17.40 4.84 5.99
C PHE A 316 -17.87 4.86 7.44
N HIS A 317 -16.96 4.99 8.40
CA HIS A 317 -17.30 5.11 9.82
C HIS A 317 -18.24 6.30 10.08
N ALA A 318 -17.91 7.48 9.56
CA ALA A 318 -18.76 8.67 9.72
C ALA A 318 -20.11 8.53 9.00
N LEU A 319 -20.15 7.92 7.81
CA LEU A 319 -21.37 7.69 7.04
C LEU A 319 -22.28 6.62 7.66
N LEU A 320 -21.75 5.76 8.51
CA LEU A 320 -22.48 4.76 9.29
C LEU A 320 -22.78 5.23 10.73
N ASP A 321 -22.76 6.54 10.97
CA ASP A 321 -23.09 7.18 12.27
C ASP A 321 -22.12 6.80 13.39
N ALA A 322 -20.83 6.65 13.05
CA ALA A 322 -19.72 6.42 13.97
C ALA A 322 -19.95 5.23 14.93
N PRO A 323 -20.16 4.00 14.41
CA PRO A 323 -20.39 2.83 15.24
C PRO A 323 -19.20 2.54 16.15
N THR A 324 -19.50 2.12 17.37
CA THR A 324 -18.47 1.76 18.35
C THR A 324 -17.86 0.39 18.10
N GLY A 325 -16.60 0.20 18.53
CA GLY A 325 -15.88 -1.06 18.36
C GLY A 325 -15.51 -1.35 16.90
N GLN A 326 -15.27 -2.61 16.59
CA GLN A 326 -14.76 -3.02 15.26
C GLN A 326 -15.66 -3.98 14.50
N GLN A 327 -16.76 -4.45 15.11
CA GLN A 327 -17.64 -5.46 14.51
C GLN A 327 -18.26 -4.98 13.20
N TRP A 328 -18.57 -3.69 13.08
CA TRP A 328 -19.12 -3.07 11.89
C TRP A 328 -18.23 -3.22 10.64
N LEU A 329 -16.91 -3.35 10.83
CA LEU A 329 -15.96 -3.56 9.72
C LEU A 329 -16.21 -4.88 8.95
N GLN A 330 -16.87 -5.85 9.58
CA GLN A 330 -17.16 -7.16 8.99
C GLN A 330 -18.64 -7.33 8.60
N GLN A 331 -19.50 -6.40 9.00
CA GLN A 331 -20.93 -6.47 8.72
C GLN A 331 -21.24 -6.07 7.27
N ASP A 332 -22.35 -6.60 6.75
CA ASP A 332 -22.89 -6.17 5.46
C ASP A 332 -23.56 -4.81 5.60
N HIS A 333 -23.09 -3.85 4.83
CA HIS A 333 -23.64 -2.51 4.74
C HIS A 333 -24.11 -2.20 3.32
N GLY A 334 -25.31 -1.60 3.22
CA GLY A 334 -25.84 -1.12 1.93
C GLY A 334 -25.22 0.19 1.45
N LEU A 335 -24.15 0.67 2.08
CA LEU A 335 -23.44 1.91 1.71
C LEU A 335 -22.45 1.62 0.59
N ALA A 336 -22.49 2.44 -0.46
CA ALA A 336 -21.58 2.35 -1.59
C ALA A 336 -21.25 3.76 -2.10
N LEU A 337 -19.98 4.02 -2.37
CA LEU A 337 -19.50 5.31 -2.89
C LEU A 337 -18.95 5.14 -4.31
N VAL A 338 -19.31 6.02 -5.22
CA VAL A 338 -18.49 6.20 -6.42
C VAL A 338 -17.09 6.59 -5.98
N MET A 339 -16.07 5.98 -6.59
CA MET A 339 -14.67 6.36 -6.37
C MET A 339 -13.94 6.35 -7.71
N THR A 340 -13.87 7.53 -8.33
CA THR A 340 -13.26 7.68 -9.67
C THR A 340 -12.14 8.70 -9.65
N SER A 341 -11.12 8.52 -10.48
CA SER A 341 -9.98 9.45 -10.57
C SER A 341 -10.44 10.87 -10.86
N ALA A 342 -9.86 11.86 -10.19
CA ALA A 342 -10.16 13.26 -10.40
C ALA A 342 -9.28 13.84 -11.51
N ASN A 343 -9.70 13.64 -12.75
CA ASN A 343 -9.12 14.20 -13.96
C ASN A 343 -10.22 14.39 -15.00
N LEU A 344 -10.03 15.29 -15.95
CA LEU A 344 -10.79 15.33 -17.18
C LEU A 344 -10.37 14.17 -18.09
N SER A 345 -11.17 13.85 -19.10
CA SER A 345 -10.86 12.76 -20.03
C SER A 345 -9.55 13.08 -20.78
N GLY A 346 -8.59 12.16 -20.74
CA GLY A 346 -7.29 12.34 -21.38
C GLY A 346 -6.21 13.02 -20.50
N ASP A 347 -6.60 13.70 -19.43
CA ASP A 347 -5.65 14.39 -18.55
C ASP A 347 -4.99 13.46 -17.52
N PRO A 348 -3.78 13.79 -17.05
CA PRO A 348 -3.17 13.13 -15.90
C PRO A 348 -4.01 13.32 -14.62
N LEU A 349 -3.90 12.36 -13.71
CA LEU A 349 -4.50 12.43 -12.38
C LEU A 349 -3.98 13.65 -11.62
N ILE A 350 -4.87 14.44 -11.02
CA ILE A 350 -4.51 15.62 -10.23
C ILE A 350 -3.89 15.16 -8.91
N ILE A 351 -2.75 15.77 -8.53
CA ILE A 351 -2.04 15.50 -7.28
C ILE A 351 -1.80 16.77 -6.44
N ASP A 352 -1.73 17.92 -7.10
CA ASP A 352 -1.46 19.20 -6.46
C ASP A 352 -2.75 19.84 -5.93
N PRO A 353 -2.75 20.42 -4.70
CA PRO A 353 -3.93 21.08 -4.14
C PRO A 353 -4.37 22.33 -4.90
N ALA A 354 -3.47 23.14 -5.44
CA ALA A 354 -3.82 24.35 -6.19
C ALA A 354 -4.43 23.99 -7.55
N ASP A 355 -3.87 22.96 -8.22
CA ASP A 355 -4.46 22.36 -9.42
C ASP A 355 -5.87 21.83 -9.14
N ALA A 356 -6.06 21.13 -8.02
CA ALA A 356 -7.36 20.58 -7.62
C ALA A 356 -8.39 21.70 -7.41
N GLN A 357 -8.00 22.76 -6.70
CA GLN A 357 -8.85 23.92 -6.47
C GLN A 357 -9.34 24.56 -7.78
N THR A 358 -8.46 24.68 -8.77
CA THR A 358 -8.76 25.32 -10.05
C THR A 358 -9.54 24.38 -10.98
N ARG A 359 -9.05 23.16 -11.16
CA ARG A 359 -9.55 22.25 -12.20
C ARG A 359 -10.77 21.44 -11.78
N LEU A 360 -11.02 21.31 -10.46
CA LEU A 360 -12.21 20.61 -9.94
C LEU A 360 -13.33 21.53 -9.47
N ALA A 361 -13.15 22.85 -9.51
CA ALA A 361 -14.15 23.84 -9.08
C ALA A 361 -15.53 23.69 -9.75
N GLY A 362 -15.57 23.24 -11.01
CA GLY A 362 -16.80 22.96 -11.75
C GLY A 362 -17.34 21.53 -11.61
N ILE A 363 -16.59 20.65 -10.92
CA ILE A 363 -16.91 19.21 -10.82
C ILE A 363 -17.28 18.83 -9.39
N ALA A 364 -16.43 19.15 -8.41
CA ALA A 364 -16.62 18.84 -7.01
C ALA A 364 -17.29 20.02 -6.27
N ASP A 365 -18.20 19.70 -5.38
CA ASP A 365 -18.84 20.68 -4.50
C ASP A 365 -17.99 20.93 -3.25
N VAL A 366 -17.21 19.93 -2.82
CA VAL A 366 -16.28 19.98 -1.67
C VAL A 366 -14.96 19.34 -2.07
N ILE A 367 -13.83 19.93 -1.63
CA ILE A 367 -12.50 19.37 -1.88
C ILE A 367 -11.80 19.13 -0.54
N LEU A 368 -11.50 17.87 -0.25
CA LEU A 368 -10.71 17.44 0.91
C LEU A 368 -9.24 17.29 0.51
N HIS A 369 -8.40 18.16 1.05
CA HIS A 369 -6.95 18.10 0.89
C HIS A 369 -6.27 17.49 2.12
N HIS A 370 -5.00 17.15 1.96
CA HIS A 370 -4.04 17.02 3.03
C HIS A 370 -2.71 17.63 2.58
N ASP A 371 -1.87 18.01 3.55
CA ASP A 371 -0.62 18.72 3.35
C ASP A 371 0.56 17.84 2.94
N ARG A 372 0.45 16.49 3.02
CA ARG A 372 1.48 15.59 2.48
C ARG A 372 1.51 15.65 0.96
N GLU A 373 2.69 15.89 0.39
CA GLU A 373 2.92 15.84 -1.04
C GLU A 373 2.70 14.41 -1.60
N ILE A 374 2.16 14.33 -2.81
CA ILE A 374 2.17 13.12 -3.64
C ILE A 374 3.33 13.27 -4.62
N ALA A 375 4.45 12.58 -4.36
CA ALA A 375 5.66 12.68 -5.16
C ALA A 375 5.53 11.98 -6.52
N ALA A 376 4.77 10.88 -6.57
CA ALA A 376 4.51 10.14 -7.80
C ALA A 376 3.01 9.85 -7.97
N ARG A 377 2.49 10.09 -9.18
CA ARG A 377 1.10 9.76 -9.53
C ARG A 377 0.90 8.25 -9.59
N ALA A 378 -0.21 7.77 -9.04
CA ALA A 378 -0.64 6.38 -9.17
C ALA A 378 -2.17 6.30 -9.21
N ASP A 379 -2.72 5.97 -10.38
CA ASP A 379 -4.16 5.68 -10.53
C ASP A 379 -4.47 4.28 -9.95
N ASP A 380 -5.73 3.96 -9.72
CA ASP A 380 -6.13 2.64 -9.24
C ASP A 380 -5.89 1.56 -10.29
N SER A 381 -5.35 0.44 -9.87
CA SER A 381 -5.25 -0.73 -10.73
C SER A 381 -6.63 -1.32 -10.99
N VAL A 382 -6.81 -1.86 -12.20
CA VAL A 382 -8.05 -2.52 -12.61
C VAL A 382 -7.74 -3.95 -13.02
N VAL A 383 -8.44 -4.89 -12.43
CA VAL A 383 -8.28 -6.32 -12.70
C VAL A 383 -9.62 -6.99 -12.99
N ARG A 384 -9.58 -8.11 -13.67
CA ARG A 384 -10.72 -8.99 -13.90
C ARG A 384 -10.35 -10.41 -13.52
N VAL A 385 -11.23 -11.08 -12.81
CA VAL A 385 -11.12 -12.53 -12.54
C VAL A 385 -11.96 -13.25 -13.58
N SER A 386 -11.36 -14.15 -14.35
CA SER A 386 -12.03 -14.94 -15.38
C SER A 386 -11.38 -16.31 -15.50
N ALA A 387 -12.17 -17.37 -15.53
CA ALA A 387 -11.72 -18.77 -15.61
C ALA A 387 -10.65 -19.11 -14.55
N GLY A 388 -10.80 -18.62 -13.31
CA GLY A 388 -9.86 -18.85 -12.21
C GLY A 388 -8.53 -18.08 -12.32
N ALA A 389 -8.32 -17.26 -13.36
CA ALA A 389 -7.14 -16.44 -13.53
C ALA A 389 -7.43 -14.95 -13.34
N THR A 390 -6.43 -14.23 -12.82
CA THR A 390 -6.48 -12.77 -12.71
C THR A 390 -5.85 -12.14 -13.94
N HIS A 391 -6.61 -11.29 -14.61
CA HIS A 391 -6.17 -10.49 -15.74
C HIS A 391 -6.04 -9.03 -15.33
N ILE A 392 -4.87 -8.45 -15.49
CA ILE A 392 -4.62 -7.03 -15.20
C ILE A 392 -5.02 -6.22 -16.44
N ILE A 393 -6.06 -5.39 -16.30
CA ILE A 393 -6.53 -4.47 -17.33
C ILE A 393 -5.73 -3.16 -17.29
N ARG A 394 -5.48 -2.65 -16.09
CA ARG A 394 -4.61 -1.50 -15.83
C ARG A 394 -3.71 -1.82 -14.64
N ARG A 395 -2.39 -1.73 -14.85
CA ARG A 395 -1.38 -1.97 -13.82
C ARG A 395 -0.88 -0.63 -13.30
N ALA A 396 -1.25 -0.28 -12.08
CA ALA A 396 -0.93 1.00 -11.44
C ALA A 396 -0.74 0.82 -9.92
N ARG A 397 -1.41 1.56 -9.05
CA ARG A 397 -1.27 1.52 -7.58
C ARG A 397 -1.31 0.07 -7.06
N GLY A 398 -0.41 -0.24 -6.13
CA GLY A 398 -0.27 -1.56 -5.51
C GLY A 398 0.60 -2.54 -6.32
N TYR A 399 0.62 -2.41 -7.66
CA TYR A 399 1.45 -3.24 -8.54
C TYR A 399 2.69 -2.50 -9.05
N THR A 400 2.57 -1.21 -9.30
CA THR A 400 3.69 -0.35 -9.72
C THR A 400 4.45 0.11 -8.48
N PRO A 401 5.82 0.15 -8.49
CA PRO A 401 6.73 -0.02 -9.63
C PRO A 401 7.34 -1.43 -9.77
N HIS A 402 6.74 -2.47 -9.19
CA HIS A 402 7.33 -3.81 -9.23
C HIS A 402 7.64 -4.26 -10.66
N ALA A 403 8.85 -4.74 -10.91
CA ALA A 403 9.23 -5.29 -12.21
C ALA A 403 8.52 -6.63 -12.48
N ILE A 404 8.16 -6.86 -13.74
CA ILE A 404 7.69 -8.16 -14.22
C ILE A 404 8.90 -8.92 -14.76
N LYS A 405 9.19 -10.09 -14.20
CA LYS A 405 10.25 -10.97 -14.70
C LYS A 405 9.80 -11.60 -16.00
N LEU A 406 10.55 -11.39 -17.06
CA LEU A 406 10.34 -12.04 -18.36
C LEU A 406 11.13 -13.35 -18.42
N ALA A 407 10.53 -14.37 -19.04
CA ALA A 407 11.12 -15.72 -19.18
C ALA A 407 12.11 -15.78 -20.36
N GLY A 408 13.05 -14.85 -20.48
CA GLY A 408 14.06 -14.88 -21.54
C GLY A 408 14.78 -13.54 -21.66
N GLY A 409 15.98 -13.57 -22.24
CA GLY A 409 16.73 -12.39 -22.64
C GLY A 409 16.19 -11.83 -23.95
N GLY A 410 16.20 -10.50 -24.11
CA GLY A 410 15.77 -9.82 -25.33
C GLY A 410 16.45 -8.45 -25.43
N PRO A 411 16.28 -7.74 -26.56
CA PRO A 411 16.79 -6.38 -26.70
C PRO A 411 16.12 -5.47 -25.65
N ARG A 412 16.83 -4.42 -25.26
CA ARG A 412 16.24 -3.37 -24.40
C ARG A 412 15.25 -2.58 -25.25
N VAL A 413 13.99 -2.55 -24.83
CA VAL A 413 12.90 -1.84 -25.50
C VAL A 413 12.33 -0.80 -24.56
N LEU A 414 12.28 0.45 -25.00
CA LEU A 414 11.51 1.52 -24.34
C LEU A 414 10.18 1.65 -25.09
N ALA A 415 9.08 1.28 -24.44
CA ALA A 415 7.73 1.43 -24.98
C ALA A 415 7.05 2.63 -24.30
N CYS A 416 6.68 3.64 -25.08
CA CYS A 416 5.96 4.82 -24.63
C CYS A 416 4.70 5.00 -25.48
N LEU A 417 3.64 4.27 -25.13
CA LEU A 417 2.41 4.23 -25.93
C LEU A 417 1.66 5.56 -25.99
N LEU A 418 1.85 6.45 -25.01
CA LEU A 418 1.09 7.70 -24.94
C LEU A 418 1.55 8.75 -25.97
N TYR A 419 2.80 8.66 -26.43
CA TYR A 419 3.42 9.69 -27.29
C TYR A 419 3.93 9.19 -28.63
N THR A 420 3.89 7.89 -28.90
CA THR A 420 4.51 7.30 -30.10
C THR A 420 3.53 6.67 -31.09
N SER A 421 2.27 6.57 -30.74
CA SER A 421 1.22 6.12 -31.65
C SER A 421 0.16 7.20 -31.73
N PRO A 422 0.00 7.92 -32.85
CA PRO A 422 -1.19 8.72 -33.05
C PRO A 422 -2.39 7.79 -32.92
N SER A 423 -3.29 8.12 -32.00
CA SER A 423 -4.54 7.40 -31.85
C SER A 423 -5.35 7.60 -33.13
N PRO A 424 -5.99 6.55 -33.69
CA PRO A 424 -6.92 6.74 -34.79
C PRO A 424 -8.10 7.65 -34.47
N ARG A 425 -8.13 8.25 -33.28
CA ARG A 425 -9.16 9.17 -32.79
C ARG A 425 -8.66 10.59 -32.50
N ASP A 426 -7.37 10.85 -32.79
CA ASP A 426 -6.79 12.20 -32.72
C ASP A 426 -6.92 12.91 -34.05
#